data_a5929d03a64b7505bbb2efe865311185
#
_entry.id   a5929d03a64b7505bbb2efe865311185
#
_cell.length_a   1.000
_cell.length_b   1.000
_cell.length_c   1.000
_cell.angle_alpha   90.00
_cell.angle_beta   90.00
_cell.angle_gamma   90.00
#
_symmetry.space_group_name_H-M   'P 1'
#
loop_
_entity.id
_entity.type
_entity.pdbx_description
1 polymer ?
#
loop_
_entity_poly.entity_id
_entity_poly.type
_entity_poly.pdbx_seq_one_letter_code
_entity_poly.pdbx_strand_id
1 'polypeptide(L)'
;MSKQESQPDVQFLARFSDAWNRHDIDALMDFMADECEFHAVAGPDLMGRSFVGREAVREGFQLAWQAFPDAAWVDGEHFVQGTRGVSESTFKGTKADGLRVEARMVDVFTFRDGKIAVKNAYRKDRPPVALS
;
A
#
# COMPACT_ATOMS: atom_id res chain seq x y z
N MET A 1 34.50 3.71 -6.51
CA MET A 1 33.63 3.50 -5.38
C MET A 1 32.22 3.18 -5.84
N SER A 2 31.62 2.31 -5.17
CA SER A 2 30.31 1.93 -5.58
C SER A 2 29.34 3.05 -5.26
N LYS A 3 28.41 3.23 -6.15
CA LYS A 3 27.33 4.13 -5.91
C LYS A 3 26.38 3.52 -4.92
N GLN A 4 26.14 4.20 -3.86
CA GLN A 4 25.20 3.75 -2.89
C GLN A 4 23.80 4.18 -3.30
N GLU A 5 22.89 3.23 -3.37
CA GLU A 5 21.50 3.57 -3.52
C GLU A 5 21.05 4.28 -2.25
N SER A 6 20.31 5.35 -2.40
CA SER A 6 19.71 5.99 -1.25
C SER A 6 18.72 5.03 -0.63
N GLN A 7 18.85 4.80 0.67
CA GLN A 7 17.84 4.02 1.38
C GLN A 7 16.53 4.81 1.39
N PRO A 8 15.41 4.15 1.18
CA PRO A 8 14.11 4.81 1.38
C PRO A 8 14.01 5.37 2.79
N ASP A 9 13.40 6.52 2.91
CA ASP A 9 13.21 7.20 4.19
C ASP A 9 11.73 7.52 4.38
N VAL A 10 11.39 8.25 5.45
CA VAL A 10 9.98 8.58 5.70
C VAL A 10 9.40 9.45 4.59
N GLN A 11 10.22 10.28 3.94
CA GLN A 11 9.75 11.10 2.83
C GLN A 11 9.40 10.23 1.62
N PHE A 12 10.18 9.18 1.37
CA PHE A 12 9.90 8.21 0.32
C PHE A 12 8.52 7.59 0.55
N LEU A 13 8.24 7.15 1.78
CA LEU A 13 6.95 6.53 2.10
C LEU A 13 5.81 7.54 2.03
N ALA A 14 6.05 8.78 2.44
CA ALA A 14 5.04 9.83 2.32
C ALA A 14 4.68 10.10 0.86
N ARG A 15 5.67 10.11 -0.03
CA ARG A 15 5.41 10.28 -1.46
C ARG A 15 4.68 9.09 -2.06
N PHE A 16 4.99 7.88 -1.60
CA PHE A 16 4.30 6.68 -2.03
C PHE A 16 2.82 6.74 -1.62
N SER A 17 2.56 7.15 -0.38
CA SER A 17 1.20 7.33 0.13
C SER A 17 0.44 8.38 -0.68
N ASP A 18 1.11 9.48 -1.05
CA ASP A 18 0.50 10.50 -1.87
C ASP A 18 0.09 9.97 -3.24
N ALA A 19 0.92 9.13 -3.85
CA ALA A 19 0.59 8.51 -5.13
C ALA A 19 -0.63 7.60 -5.01
N TRP A 20 -0.77 6.88 -3.89
CA TRP A 20 -1.98 6.11 -3.62
C TRP A 20 -3.21 7.00 -3.58
N ASN A 21 -3.12 8.14 -2.89
CA ASN A 21 -4.25 9.05 -2.74
C ASN A 21 -4.61 9.75 -4.06
N ARG A 22 -3.65 9.91 -4.96
CA ARG A 22 -3.91 10.45 -6.29
C ARG A 22 -4.40 9.39 -7.28
N HIS A 23 -4.43 8.11 -6.86
CA HIS A 23 -4.79 6.98 -7.72
C HIS A 23 -3.90 6.92 -8.97
N ASP A 24 -2.61 7.14 -8.78
CA ASP A 24 -1.65 7.22 -9.88
C ASP A 24 -0.82 5.94 -9.92
N ILE A 25 -1.27 4.99 -10.73
CA ILE A 25 -0.63 3.67 -10.77
C ILE A 25 0.80 3.74 -11.31
N ASP A 26 1.06 4.59 -12.28
CA ASP A 26 2.41 4.69 -12.83
C ASP A 26 3.38 5.24 -11.79
N ALA A 27 2.94 6.25 -11.03
CA ALA A 27 3.76 6.79 -9.94
C ALA A 27 4.03 5.72 -8.88
N LEU A 28 3.01 4.93 -8.51
CA LEU A 28 3.21 3.84 -7.55
C LEU A 28 4.27 2.86 -8.01
N MET A 29 4.19 2.46 -9.28
CA MET A 29 5.11 1.46 -9.80
C MET A 29 6.55 1.95 -9.88
N ASP A 30 6.75 3.27 -9.95
CA ASP A 30 8.10 3.83 -9.91
C ASP A 30 8.78 3.64 -8.57
N PHE A 31 8.03 3.42 -7.49
CA PHE A 31 8.57 3.13 -6.17
C PHE A 31 8.91 1.67 -5.97
N MET A 32 8.43 0.78 -6.85
CA MET A 32 8.55 -0.66 -6.67
C MET A 32 9.82 -1.18 -7.34
N ALA A 33 10.46 -2.15 -6.68
CA ALA A 33 11.62 -2.85 -7.22
C ALA A 33 11.23 -3.68 -8.46
N ASP A 34 12.23 -4.05 -9.26
CA ASP A 34 11.99 -4.91 -10.43
C ASP A 34 11.36 -6.23 -10.02
N GLU A 35 11.84 -6.81 -8.92
CA GLU A 35 11.22 -7.99 -8.34
C GLU A 35 10.49 -7.53 -7.09
N CYS A 36 9.18 -7.60 -7.12
CA CYS A 36 8.39 -7.11 -6.02
C CYS A 36 7.17 -7.98 -5.77
N GLU A 37 6.60 -7.82 -4.57
CA GLU A 37 5.42 -8.56 -4.12
C GLU A 37 4.49 -7.62 -3.38
N PHE A 38 3.20 -7.89 -3.50
CA PHE A 38 2.17 -7.21 -2.75
C PHE A 38 1.27 -8.26 -2.12
N HIS A 39 1.08 -8.17 -0.81
CA HIS A 39 0.14 -9.03 -0.08
C HIS A 39 -1.00 -8.15 0.41
N ALA A 40 -2.20 -8.48 -0.05
CA ALA A 40 -3.39 -7.67 0.23
C ALA A 40 -3.92 -7.93 1.64
N VAL A 41 -4.82 -7.06 2.09
CA VAL A 41 -5.37 -7.15 3.45
C VAL A 41 -6.26 -8.37 3.65
N ALA A 42 -6.75 -8.98 2.57
CA ALA A 42 -7.65 -10.13 2.64
C ALA A 42 -7.31 -11.11 1.54
N GLY A 43 -7.75 -12.34 1.71
CA GLY A 43 -7.53 -13.38 0.72
C GLY A 43 -7.54 -14.75 1.38
N PRO A 44 -7.42 -15.81 0.59
CA PRO A 44 -7.60 -17.17 1.10
C PRO A 44 -6.38 -17.74 1.83
N ASP A 45 -5.21 -17.13 1.70
CA ASP A 45 -3.96 -17.68 2.22
C ASP A 45 -3.52 -16.98 3.49
N LEU A 46 -2.50 -17.52 4.12
CA LEU A 46 -1.95 -16.94 5.35
C LEU A 46 -1.59 -15.47 5.20
N MET A 47 -1.05 -15.10 4.04
CA MET A 47 -0.64 -13.73 3.76
C MET A 47 -1.72 -12.92 3.03
N GLY A 48 -2.95 -13.42 2.97
CA GLY A 48 -3.98 -12.82 2.15
C GLY A 48 -3.77 -13.20 0.69
N ARG A 49 -4.30 -12.38 -0.23
CA ARG A 49 -4.04 -12.60 -1.64
C ARG A 49 -2.70 -12.00 -2.01
N SER A 50 -1.84 -12.78 -2.64
CA SER A 50 -0.49 -12.34 -3.00
C SER A 50 -0.37 -12.09 -4.49
N PHE A 51 0.35 -11.03 -4.83
CA PHE A 51 0.66 -10.65 -6.21
C PHE A 51 2.18 -10.62 -6.32
N VAL A 52 2.74 -11.39 -7.24
CA VAL A 52 4.18 -11.53 -7.38
C VAL A 52 4.61 -11.09 -8.77
N GLY A 53 5.58 -10.18 -8.83
CA GLY A 53 6.07 -9.60 -10.07
C GLY A 53 5.39 -8.28 -10.38
N ARG A 54 6.07 -7.42 -11.15
CA ARG A 54 5.60 -6.05 -11.39
C ARG A 54 4.22 -6.00 -12.03
N GLU A 55 3.98 -6.87 -13.00
CA GLU A 55 2.70 -6.84 -13.71
C GLU A 55 1.56 -7.23 -12.77
N ALA A 56 1.74 -8.31 -11.99
CA ALA A 56 0.74 -8.73 -11.03
C ALA A 56 0.53 -7.70 -9.93
N VAL A 57 1.62 -7.10 -9.43
CA VAL A 57 1.53 -6.06 -8.40
C VAL A 57 0.76 -4.86 -8.92
N ARG A 58 1.01 -4.44 -10.16
CA ARG A 58 0.28 -3.34 -10.78
C ARG A 58 -1.23 -3.63 -10.80
N GLU A 59 -1.59 -4.83 -11.20
CA GLU A 59 -3.00 -5.23 -11.21
C GLU A 59 -3.59 -5.23 -9.80
N GLY A 60 -2.84 -5.79 -8.85
CA GLY A 60 -3.29 -5.85 -7.46
C GLY A 60 -3.52 -4.48 -6.85
N PHE A 61 -2.65 -3.52 -7.14
CA PHE A 61 -2.83 -2.15 -6.65
C PHE A 61 -4.10 -1.52 -7.23
N GLN A 62 -4.35 -1.74 -8.51
CA GLN A 62 -5.52 -1.15 -9.16
C GLN A 62 -6.84 -1.72 -8.63
N LEU A 63 -6.82 -2.96 -8.11
CA LEU A 63 -8.02 -3.55 -7.54
C LEU A 63 -8.56 -2.75 -6.36
N ALA A 64 -7.68 -2.10 -5.59
CA ALA A 64 -8.13 -1.29 -4.46
C ALA A 64 -9.02 -0.14 -4.92
N TRP A 65 -8.64 0.53 -6.01
CA TRP A 65 -9.43 1.64 -6.55
C TRP A 65 -10.67 1.16 -7.28
N GLN A 66 -10.63 -0.04 -7.85
CA GLN A 66 -11.82 -0.63 -8.47
C GLN A 66 -12.87 -0.95 -7.42
N ALA A 67 -12.43 -1.48 -6.28
CA ALA A 67 -13.34 -1.80 -5.18
C ALA A 67 -13.84 -0.54 -4.47
N PHE A 68 -13.00 0.49 -4.37
CA PHE A 68 -13.31 1.74 -3.66
C PHE A 68 -12.84 2.91 -4.52
N PRO A 69 -13.69 3.38 -5.45
CA PRO A 69 -13.28 4.48 -6.33
C PRO A 69 -12.89 5.77 -5.61
N ASP A 70 -13.38 5.95 -4.38
CA ASP A 70 -13.04 7.10 -3.54
C ASP A 70 -12.00 6.77 -2.47
N ALA A 71 -11.25 5.68 -2.63
CA ALA A 71 -10.29 5.24 -1.62
C ALA A 71 -9.29 6.35 -1.27
N ALA A 72 -9.08 6.52 0.03
CA ALA A 72 -8.11 7.47 0.56
C ALA A 72 -7.46 6.89 1.80
N TRP A 73 -6.19 7.26 2.00
CA TRP A 73 -5.43 6.87 3.17
C TRP A 73 -5.01 8.17 3.87
N VAL A 74 -5.53 8.38 5.08
CA VAL A 74 -5.36 9.65 5.78
C VAL A 74 -4.68 9.44 7.13
N ASP A 75 -4.20 10.54 7.71
CA ASP A 75 -3.54 10.53 9.02
C ASP A 75 -2.35 9.58 9.05
N GLY A 76 -1.50 9.68 8.02
CA GLY A 76 -0.38 8.78 7.83
C GLY A 76 0.79 9.10 8.74
N GLU A 77 1.41 8.06 9.27
CA GLU A 77 2.69 8.14 9.98
C GLU A 77 3.59 7.07 9.41
N HIS A 78 4.85 7.42 9.23
CA HIS A 78 5.80 6.56 8.55
C HIS A 78 7.04 6.35 9.40
N PHE A 79 7.55 5.10 9.39
CA PHE A 79 8.74 4.72 10.13
C PHE A 79 9.64 3.93 9.21
N VAL A 80 10.94 4.17 9.27
CA VAL A 80 11.90 3.42 8.46
C VAL A 80 13.08 3.06 9.34
N GLN A 81 13.50 1.81 9.26
CA GLN A 81 14.72 1.35 9.90
C GLN A 81 15.39 0.35 8.97
N GLY A 82 16.55 0.73 8.44
CA GLY A 82 17.29 -0.15 7.53
C GLY A 82 16.47 -0.52 6.32
N THR A 83 16.29 -1.82 6.10
CA THR A 83 15.55 -2.34 4.95
C THR A 83 14.06 -2.55 5.23
N ARG A 84 13.57 -2.06 6.37
CA ARG A 84 12.16 -2.24 6.75
C ARG A 84 11.50 -0.90 6.96
N GLY A 85 10.25 -0.82 6.57
CA GLY A 85 9.46 0.40 6.77
C GLY A 85 8.01 0.07 7.12
N VAL A 86 7.34 1.06 7.72
CA VAL A 86 5.94 0.94 8.10
C VAL A 86 5.24 2.25 7.77
N SER A 87 4.06 2.15 7.18
CA SER A 87 3.15 3.29 7.03
C SER A 87 1.85 2.94 7.74
N GLU A 88 1.47 3.75 8.71
CA GLU A 88 0.23 3.58 9.45
C GLU A 88 -0.74 4.67 9.02
N SER A 89 -2.00 4.33 8.76
CA SER A 89 -2.96 5.32 8.29
C SER A 89 -4.39 4.84 8.58
N THR A 90 -5.35 5.70 8.27
CA THR A 90 -6.75 5.31 8.24
C THR A 90 -7.17 5.17 6.79
N PHE A 91 -7.64 3.99 6.43
CA PHE A 91 -8.22 3.75 5.12
C PHE A 91 -9.69 4.17 5.13
N LYS A 92 -10.13 4.88 4.10
CA LYS A 92 -11.52 5.27 3.90
C LYS A 92 -11.93 4.98 2.46
N GLY A 93 -13.06 4.31 2.31
CA GLY A 93 -13.58 4.05 0.97
C GLY A 93 -15.04 3.64 1.04
N THR A 94 -15.77 3.90 -0.05
CA THR A 94 -17.18 3.56 -0.15
C THR A 94 -17.35 2.39 -1.11
N LYS A 95 -18.04 1.36 -0.64
CA LYS A 95 -18.32 0.16 -1.43
C LYS A 95 -19.45 0.44 -2.41
N ALA A 96 -19.62 -0.45 -3.40
CA ALA A 96 -20.66 -0.32 -4.40
C ALA A 96 -22.07 -0.26 -3.81
N ASP A 97 -22.26 -0.90 -2.64
CA ASP A 97 -23.57 -0.90 -1.94
C ASP A 97 -23.80 0.36 -1.10
N GLY A 98 -22.87 1.32 -1.14
CA GLY A 98 -22.97 2.57 -0.39
C GLY A 98 -22.46 2.52 1.03
N LEU A 99 -22.03 1.35 1.50
CA LEU A 99 -21.46 1.23 2.84
C LEU A 99 -20.02 1.70 2.85
N ARG A 100 -19.64 2.39 3.93
CA ARG A 100 -18.32 2.98 4.04
C ARG A 100 -17.42 2.12 4.90
N VAL A 101 -16.24 1.84 4.39
CA VAL A 101 -15.17 1.19 5.16
C VAL A 101 -14.25 2.28 5.68
N GLU A 102 -14.08 2.31 7.00
CA GLU A 102 -13.09 3.19 7.65
C GLU A 102 -12.41 2.37 8.71
N ALA A 103 -11.09 2.19 8.58
CA ALA A 103 -10.37 1.36 9.52
C ALA A 103 -8.89 1.72 9.53
N ARG A 104 -8.27 1.60 10.69
CA ARG A 104 -6.82 1.77 10.80
C ARG A 104 -6.13 0.62 10.10
N MET A 105 -5.03 0.94 9.46
CA MET A 105 -4.23 -0.07 8.78
C MET A 105 -2.76 0.27 8.81
N VAL A 106 -1.95 -0.73 8.54
CA VAL A 106 -0.52 -0.54 8.34
C VAL A 106 -0.10 -1.28 7.07
N ASP A 107 0.88 -0.71 6.41
CA ASP A 107 1.66 -1.42 5.40
C ASP A 107 3.04 -1.65 5.97
N VAL A 108 3.51 -2.88 5.87
CA VAL A 108 4.87 -3.23 6.26
C VAL A 108 5.67 -3.47 5.00
N PHE A 109 6.79 -2.76 4.88
CA PHE A 109 7.59 -2.76 3.67
C PHE A 109 8.93 -3.44 3.89
N THR A 110 9.41 -4.11 2.85
CA THR A 110 10.80 -4.52 2.74
C THR A 110 11.38 -3.77 1.55
N PHE A 111 12.53 -3.15 1.75
CA PHE A 111 13.21 -2.38 0.70
C PHE A 111 14.38 -3.17 0.14
N ARG A 112 14.65 -2.98 -1.15
CA ARG A 112 15.82 -3.53 -1.82
C ARG A 112 16.22 -2.58 -2.93
N ASP A 113 17.51 -2.24 -2.95
CA ASP A 113 18.09 -1.38 -4.00
C ASP A 113 17.35 -0.04 -4.11
N GLY A 114 16.99 0.53 -2.96
CA GLY A 114 16.34 1.85 -2.91
C GLY A 114 14.88 1.85 -3.29
N LYS A 115 14.27 0.69 -3.42
CA LYS A 115 12.88 0.55 -3.86
C LYS A 115 12.13 -0.40 -2.93
N ILE A 116 10.81 -0.48 -3.11
CA ILE A 116 9.97 -1.39 -2.33
C ILE A 116 9.99 -2.76 -3.00
N ALA A 117 10.50 -3.76 -2.28
CA ALA A 117 10.49 -5.15 -2.74
C ALA A 117 9.22 -5.86 -2.27
N VAL A 118 8.73 -5.56 -1.07
CA VAL A 118 7.52 -6.17 -0.53
C VAL A 118 6.65 -5.10 0.10
N LYS A 119 5.38 -5.10 -0.23
CA LYS A 119 4.36 -4.31 0.44
C LYS A 119 3.35 -5.29 1.03
N ASN A 120 3.26 -5.31 2.35
CA ASN A 120 2.40 -6.25 3.07
C ASN A 120 1.38 -5.45 3.89
N ALA A 121 0.12 -5.54 3.49
CA ALA A 121 -0.94 -4.70 4.05
C ALA A 121 -1.75 -5.42 5.11
N TYR A 122 -2.03 -4.74 6.21
CA TYR A 122 -2.85 -5.22 7.30
C TYR A 122 -3.88 -4.15 7.63
N ARG A 123 -5.11 -4.56 7.88
CA ARG A 123 -6.17 -3.61 8.20
C ARG A 123 -7.03 -4.18 9.31
N LYS A 124 -7.43 -3.31 10.25
CA LYS A 124 -8.39 -3.71 11.27
C LYS A 124 -9.67 -4.15 10.59
N ASP A 125 -10.23 -5.25 11.06
CA ASP A 125 -11.48 -5.79 10.55
C ASP A 125 -12.62 -5.28 11.42
N ARG A 126 -13.48 -4.49 10.82
CA ARG A 126 -14.66 -3.95 11.50
C ARG A 126 -15.79 -3.84 10.50
N PRO A 127 -17.05 -3.89 10.97
CA PRO A 127 -18.18 -3.75 10.06
C PRO A 127 -18.16 -2.40 9.35
N PRO A 128 -18.60 -2.35 8.09
CA PRO A 128 -18.75 -1.07 7.40
C PRO A 128 -19.76 -0.19 8.11
N VAL A 129 -19.62 1.14 7.95
CA VAL A 129 -20.52 2.11 8.54
C VAL A 129 -21.43 2.65 7.46
N ALA A 130 -22.71 2.82 7.80
CA ALA A 130 -23.64 3.42 6.86
C ALA A 130 -23.33 4.91 6.75
N LEU A 131 -23.43 5.43 5.54
CA LEU A 131 -23.36 6.87 5.29
C LEU A 131 -24.71 7.47 5.69
N SER A 132 -24.68 8.50 6.48
CA SER A 132 -25.91 9.17 6.91
C SER A 132 -26.09 10.48 6.21
#